data_2503fa3560203b1268ac0b2e22449ba4
#
_entry.id   2503fa3560203b1268ac0b2e22449ba4
#
_cell.length_a   1.000
_cell.length_b   1.000
_cell.length_c   1.000
_cell.angle_alpha   90.00
_cell.angle_beta   90.00
_cell.angle_gamma   90.00
#
_symmetry.space_group_name_H-M   'P 1'
#
loop_
_entity.id
_entity.type
_entity.pdbx_description
1 polymer ?
#
loop_
_entity_poly.entity_id
_entity_poly.type
_entity_poly.pdbx_seq_one_letter_code
_entity_poly.pdbx_strand_id
1 'polypeptide(L)'
;PDLNQYFKHFNGKLGLWQKLQFVWRQKFNPARKFVGLVFGIVPEWQGKGIDSYIIGECRKIVQKPNQLYLDYEMQWIGDFNPKMINVAESFGDTYRSRTLATYRYLFDRTREFKRHPMV
;
A
#
# COMPACT_ATOMS: atom_id res chain seq x y z
N PRO A 1 -8.69 -4.30 3.82
CA PRO A 1 -9.47 -3.30 3.08
C PRO A 1 -8.96 -1.88 3.34
N ASP A 2 -9.18 -0.99 2.38
CA ASP A 2 -8.91 0.44 2.55
C ASP A 2 -10.04 1.09 3.36
N LEU A 3 -9.77 1.35 4.64
CA LEU A 3 -10.74 1.96 5.56
C LEU A 3 -11.07 3.43 5.22
N ASN A 4 -10.22 4.11 4.43
CA ASN A 4 -10.50 5.48 4.01
C ASN A 4 -11.76 5.56 3.14
N GLN A 5 -12.13 4.47 2.46
CA GLN A 5 -13.39 4.39 1.70
C GLN A 5 -14.62 4.58 2.59
N TYR A 6 -14.53 4.26 3.88
CA TYR A 6 -15.59 4.49 4.87
C TYR A 6 -15.44 5.85 5.55
N PHE A 7 -14.22 6.18 6.00
CA PHE A 7 -13.96 7.35 6.84
C PHE A 7 -14.16 8.69 6.12
N LYS A 8 -13.98 8.73 4.80
CA LYS A 8 -14.22 9.94 3.99
C LYS A 8 -15.62 10.55 4.18
N HIS A 9 -16.58 9.76 4.66
CA HIS A 9 -17.97 10.20 4.88
C HIS A 9 -18.24 10.69 6.29
N PHE A 10 -17.24 10.66 7.19
CA PHE A 10 -17.44 10.97 8.61
C PHE A 10 -17.16 12.44 8.97
N ASN A 11 -16.61 13.21 8.04
CA ASN A 11 -16.26 14.63 8.23
C ASN A 11 -15.48 14.89 9.53
N GLY A 12 -14.51 14.02 9.83
CA GLY A 12 -13.67 14.11 11.03
C GLY A 12 -14.38 13.78 12.35
N LYS A 13 -15.64 13.32 12.33
CA LYS A 13 -16.39 12.94 13.52
C LYS A 13 -16.46 11.42 13.66
N LEU A 14 -16.44 10.91 14.89
CA LEU A 14 -16.55 9.48 15.20
C LEU A 14 -17.58 9.26 16.32
N GLY A 15 -18.80 9.74 16.13
CA GLY A 15 -19.91 9.54 17.04
C GLY A 15 -20.62 8.19 16.84
N LEU A 16 -21.69 7.96 17.62
CA LEU A 16 -22.49 6.76 17.54
C LEU A 16 -23.09 6.55 16.14
N TRP A 17 -23.55 7.63 15.52
CA TRP A 17 -24.12 7.60 14.17
C TRP A 17 -23.11 7.14 13.13
N GLN A 18 -21.88 7.65 13.19
CA GLN A 18 -20.80 7.25 12.28
C GLN A 18 -20.41 5.78 12.46
N LYS A 19 -20.47 5.26 13.69
CA LYS A 19 -20.24 3.84 13.97
C LYS A 19 -21.31 2.96 13.33
N LEU A 20 -22.58 3.33 13.45
CA LEU A 20 -23.69 2.63 12.78
C LEU A 20 -23.56 2.70 11.25
N GLN A 21 -23.21 3.86 10.71
CA GLN A 21 -22.96 4.05 9.30
C GLN A 21 -21.78 3.19 8.80
N PHE A 22 -20.72 3.05 9.60
CA PHE A 22 -19.58 2.19 9.28
C PHE A 22 -20.01 0.72 9.14
N VAL A 23 -20.72 0.20 10.13
CA VAL A 23 -21.20 -1.20 10.12
C VAL A 23 -22.15 -1.44 8.95
N TRP A 24 -23.06 -0.51 8.69
CA TRP A 24 -23.97 -0.60 7.54
C TRP A 24 -23.23 -0.63 6.22
N ARG A 25 -22.27 0.30 6.02
CA ARG A 25 -21.45 0.35 4.81
C ARG A 25 -20.59 -0.89 4.64
N GLN A 26 -19.99 -1.40 5.72
CA GLN A 26 -19.21 -2.63 5.67
C GLN A 26 -20.03 -3.83 5.18
N LYS A 27 -21.33 -3.87 5.54
CA LYS A 27 -22.23 -4.96 5.14
C LYS A 27 -22.77 -4.79 3.72
N PHE A 28 -23.20 -3.59 3.34
CA PHE A 28 -23.94 -3.36 2.10
C PHE A 28 -23.11 -2.69 0.99
N ASN A 29 -22.03 -2.01 1.35
CA ASN A 29 -21.12 -1.38 0.40
C ASN A 29 -19.67 -1.57 0.85
N PRO A 30 -19.17 -2.81 0.83
CA PRO A 30 -17.83 -3.12 1.32
C PRO A 30 -16.74 -2.46 0.48
N ALA A 31 -15.60 -2.17 1.14
CA ALA A 31 -14.43 -1.61 0.48
C ALA A 31 -13.90 -2.58 -0.58
N ARG A 32 -13.69 -2.07 -1.79
CA ARG A 32 -13.21 -2.85 -2.94
C ARG A 32 -11.71 -2.78 -3.15
N LYS A 33 -11.03 -1.92 -2.40
CA LYS A 33 -9.58 -1.79 -2.45
C LYS A 33 -8.93 -2.50 -1.28
N PHE A 34 -7.93 -3.31 -1.57
CA PHE A 34 -7.03 -3.91 -0.61
C PHE A 34 -5.70 -3.14 -0.60
N VAL A 35 -5.20 -2.83 0.59
CA VAL A 35 -3.96 -2.06 0.75
C VAL A 35 -2.91 -2.94 1.42
N GLY A 36 -1.78 -3.13 0.76
CA GLY A 36 -0.60 -3.78 1.30
C GLY A 36 0.28 -2.77 2.03
N LEU A 37 0.41 -2.93 3.34
CA LEU A 37 1.12 -1.96 4.19
C LEU A 37 2.63 -2.24 4.26
N VAL A 38 3.00 -3.50 4.38
CA VAL A 38 4.40 -3.91 4.55
C VAL A 38 4.62 -5.19 3.76
N PHE A 39 5.73 -5.23 3.06
CA PHE A 39 6.21 -6.41 2.36
C PHE A 39 7.72 -6.50 2.54
N GLY A 40 8.23 -7.66 2.86
CA GLY A 40 9.67 -7.86 3.02
C GLY A 40 10.02 -9.34 3.07
N ILE A 41 11.23 -9.65 2.61
CA ILE A 41 11.81 -10.98 2.63
C ILE A 41 13.16 -10.89 3.33
N VAL A 42 13.39 -11.80 4.26
CA VAL A 42 14.67 -11.89 4.96
C VAL A 42 15.82 -12.10 3.98
N PRO A 43 17.01 -11.57 4.24
CA PRO A 43 18.12 -11.54 3.29
C PRO A 43 18.46 -12.89 2.67
N GLU A 44 18.41 -13.97 3.46
CA GLU A 44 18.77 -15.32 3.03
C GLU A 44 17.84 -15.89 1.95
N TRP A 45 16.63 -15.33 1.82
CA TRP A 45 15.60 -15.76 0.88
C TRP A 45 15.35 -14.78 -0.26
N GLN A 46 16.06 -13.64 -0.27
CA GLN A 46 15.96 -12.69 -1.37
C GLN A 46 16.56 -13.26 -2.67
N GLY A 47 16.00 -12.83 -3.80
CA GLY A 47 16.46 -13.28 -5.12
C GLY A 47 16.16 -14.74 -5.48
N LYS A 48 15.37 -15.45 -4.64
CA LYS A 48 14.97 -16.84 -4.87
C LYS A 48 13.53 -16.99 -5.39
N GLY A 49 12.91 -15.89 -5.82
CA GLY A 49 11.54 -15.90 -6.35
C GLY A 49 10.44 -16.03 -5.28
N ILE A 50 10.81 -15.94 -3.99
CA ILE A 50 9.85 -16.04 -2.87
C ILE A 50 8.86 -14.86 -2.88
N ASP A 51 9.32 -13.67 -3.27
CA ASP A 51 8.50 -12.47 -3.49
C ASP A 51 7.35 -12.75 -4.46
N SER A 52 7.67 -13.25 -5.64
CA SER A 52 6.70 -13.60 -6.67
C SER A 52 5.76 -14.72 -6.21
N TYR A 53 6.29 -15.71 -5.48
CA TYR A 53 5.49 -16.79 -4.93
C TYR A 53 4.48 -16.29 -3.91
N ILE A 54 4.91 -15.48 -2.92
CA ILE A 54 4.01 -14.91 -1.88
C ILE A 54 2.90 -14.09 -2.54
N ILE A 55 3.23 -13.25 -3.50
CA ILE A 55 2.24 -12.41 -4.18
C ILE A 55 1.29 -13.26 -5.02
N GLY A 56 1.80 -14.30 -5.69
CA GLY A 56 0.96 -15.27 -6.41
C GLY A 56 -0.04 -15.97 -5.49
N GLU A 57 0.37 -16.41 -4.31
CA GLU A 57 -0.52 -17.01 -3.32
C GLU A 57 -1.53 -16.00 -2.74
N CYS A 58 -1.08 -14.78 -2.42
CA CYS A 58 -1.99 -13.71 -2.00
C CYS A 58 -3.04 -13.41 -3.08
N ARG A 59 -2.65 -13.38 -4.35
CA ARG A 59 -3.56 -13.18 -5.48
C ARG A 59 -4.67 -14.22 -5.50
N LYS A 60 -4.34 -15.51 -5.32
CA LYS A 60 -5.33 -16.59 -5.27
C LYS A 60 -6.36 -16.41 -4.15
N ILE A 61 -5.94 -15.84 -3.02
CA ILE A 61 -6.83 -15.56 -1.88
C ILE A 61 -7.71 -14.35 -2.16
N VAL A 62 -7.13 -13.28 -2.69
CA VAL A 62 -7.81 -11.98 -2.88
C VAL A 62 -8.71 -11.98 -4.12
N GLN A 63 -8.39 -12.77 -5.14
CA GLN A 63 -9.15 -12.87 -6.41
C GLN A 63 -10.10 -14.06 -6.48
N LYS A 64 -10.52 -14.64 -5.35
CA LYS A 64 -11.56 -15.68 -5.37
C LYS A 64 -12.86 -15.15 -5.98
N PRO A 65 -13.68 -15.99 -6.65
CA PRO A 65 -14.91 -15.57 -7.34
C PRO A 65 -15.88 -14.75 -6.50
N ASN A 66 -15.88 -14.95 -5.19
CA ASN A 66 -16.75 -14.24 -4.24
C ASN A 66 -16.03 -13.12 -3.49
N GLN A 67 -14.79 -12.76 -3.87
CA GLN A 67 -14.06 -11.69 -3.23
C GLN A 67 -14.45 -10.33 -3.81
N LEU A 68 -14.54 -9.37 -2.92
CA LEU A 68 -15.02 -8.02 -3.22
C LEU A 68 -13.92 -7.08 -3.71
N TYR A 69 -12.64 -7.50 -3.62
CA TYR A 69 -11.50 -6.63 -3.94
C TYR A 69 -11.24 -6.62 -5.44
N LEU A 70 -11.27 -5.42 -6.01
CA LEU A 70 -10.96 -5.16 -7.42
C LEU A 70 -9.55 -4.58 -7.60
N ASP A 71 -9.11 -3.81 -6.61
CA ASP A 71 -7.83 -3.12 -6.65
C ASP A 71 -6.94 -3.54 -5.48
N TYR A 72 -5.66 -3.75 -5.78
CA TYR A 72 -4.61 -3.92 -4.80
C TYR A 72 -3.64 -2.73 -4.90
N GLU A 73 -3.55 -1.94 -3.84
CA GLU A 73 -2.61 -0.83 -3.77
C GLU A 73 -1.47 -1.20 -2.82
N MET A 74 -0.26 -1.24 -3.36
CA MET A 74 0.95 -1.31 -2.53
C MET A 74 1.21 0.07 -1.92
N GLN A 75 1.55 0.12 -0.64
CA GLN A 75 1.95 1.37 0.01
C GLN A 75 3.24 1.89 -0.61
N TRP A 76 3.54 3.16 -0.33
CA TRP A 76 4.64 3.86 -0.97
C TRP A 76 5.94 3.04 -0.97
N ILE A 77 6.57 3.01 -2.12
CA ILE A 77 7.89 2.43 -2.31
C ILE A 77 8.85 3.59 -2.48
N GLY A 78 9.88 3.65 -1.62
CA GLY A 78 10.89 4.68 -1.71
C GLY A 78 11.75 4.53 -2.96
N ASP A 79 12.11 5.64 -3.58
CA ASP A 79 12.98 5.68 -4.75
C ASP A 79 14.41 5.17 -4.47
N PHE A 80 14.76 5.01 -3.19
CA PHE A 80 15.99 4.39 -2.73
C PHE A 80 15.94 2.85 -2.75
N ASN A 81 14.79 2.25 -3.07
CA ASN A 81 14.61 0.79 -3.16
C ASN A 81 14.20 0.36 -4.58
N PRO A 82 15.13 0.40 -5.55
CA PRO A 82 14.86 0.01 -6.93
C PRO A 82 14.47 -1.46 -7.08
N LYS A 83 14.97 -2.34 -6.21
CA LYS A 83 14.59 -3.76 -6.23
C LYS A 83 13.09 -3.94 -6.02
N MET A 84 12.52 -3.23 -5.05
CA MET A 84 11.07 -3.32 -4.78
C MET A 84 10.25 -2.66 -5.88
N ILE A 85 10.75 -1.60 -6.51
CA ILE A 85 10.12 -1.00 -7.69
C ILE A 85 10.06 -2.03 -8.83
N ASN A 86 11.17 -2.69 -9.12
CA ASN A 86 11.23 -3.73 -10.16
C ASN A 86 10.28 -4.89 -9.88
N VAL A 87 10.18 -5.32 -8.62
CA VAL A 87 9.20 -6.35 -8.21
C VAL A 87 7.78 -5.87 -8.50
N ALA A 88 7.42 -4.65 -8.11
CA ALA A 88 6.08 -4.11 -8.35
C ALA A 88 5.78 -4.01 -9.86
N GLU A 89 6.73 -3.56 -10.67
CA GLU A 89 6.58 -3.44 -12.13
C GLU A 89 6.54 -4.79 -12.86
N SER A 90 7.13 -5.85 -12.27
CA SER A 90 7.13 -7.20 -12.86
C SER A 90 5.75 -7.89 -12.86
N PHE A 91 4.79 -7.37 -12.12
CA PHE A 91 3.44 -7.98 -12.06
C PHE A 91 2.54 -7.69 -13.27
N GLY A 92 3.03 -6.98 -14.27
CA GLY A 92 2.32 -6.70 -15.51
C GLY A 92 1.38 -5.51 -15.40
N ASP A 93 0.12 -5.75 -15.09
CA ASP A 93 -0.93 -4.70 -15.07
C ASP A 93 -0.84 -3.75 -13.86
N THR A 94 0.36 -3.19 -13.62
CA THR A 94 0.60 -2.25 -12.54
C THR A 94 0.83 -0.83 -13.07
N TYR A 95 0.40 0.16 -12.32
CA TYR A 95 0.67 1.55 -12.61
C TYR A 95 0.95 2.35 -11.34
N ARG A 96 1.69 3.42 -11.47
CA ARG A 96 1.95 4.34 -10.35
C ARG A 96 0.73 5.23 -10.13
N SER A 97 -0.05 4.93 -9.10
CA SER A 97 -1.26 5.69 -8.78
C SER A 97 -0.97 7.11 -8.29
N ARG A 98 0.17 7.30 -7.63
CA ARG A 98 0.63 8.61 -7.14
C ARG A 98 2.13 8.63 -6.90
N THR A 99 2.71 9.79 -7.00
CA THR A 99 4.10 10.08 -6.61
C THR A 99 4.09 11.06 -5.45
N LEU A 100 4.75 10.68 -4.36
CA LEU A 100 4.89 11.53 -3.17
C LEU A 100 6.32 12.08 -3.15
N ALA A 101 6.45 13.36 -2.85
CA ALA A 101 7.74 14.01 -2.64
C ALA A 101 7.90 14.41 -1.18
N THR A 102 9.00 14.01 -0.56
CA THR A 102 9.36 14.45 0.79
C THR A 102 10.33 15.61 0.68
N TYR A 103 9.96 16.73 1.25
CA TYR A 103 10.79 17.92 1.29
C TYR A 103 11.47 18.03 2.65
N ARG A 104 12.75 18.35 2.63
CA ARG A 104 13.53 18.65 3.82
C ARG A 104 14.10 20.06 3.74
N TYR A 105 13.88 20.84 4.76
CA TYR A 105 14.52 22.15 4.92
C TYR A 105 15.60 22.05 5.99
N LEU A 106 16.84 22.41 5.64
CA LEU A 106 17.93 22.49 6.60
C LEU A 106 17.99 23.91 7.16
N PHE A 107 17.70 24.08 8.43
CA PHE A 107 17.85 25.36 9.11
C PHE A 107 19.32 25.80 9.16
N ASP A 108 20.22 24.87 9.38
CA ASP A 108 21.66 25.08 9.25
C ASP A 108 22.09 24.74 7.81
N ARG A 109 22.30 25.77 7.01
CA ARG A 109 22.68 25.64 5.60
C ARG A 109 24.15 25.29 5.40
N THR A 110 24.97 25.27 6.45
CA THR A 110 26.36 24.84 6.36
C THR A 110 26.48 23.32 6.35
N ARG A 111 25.44 22.61 6.78
CA ARG A 111 25.41 21.15 6.73
C ARG A 111 25.13 20.61 5.34
N GLU A 112 25.95 19.64 4.95
CA GLU A 112 25.71 18.90 3.71
C GLU A 112 24.40 18.09 3.76
N PHE A 113 23.63 18.15 2.69
CA PHE A 113 22.46 17.28 2.54
C PHE A 113 22.91 15.85 2.21
N LYS A 114 22.60 14.92 3.09
CA LYS A 114 22.81 13.48 2.85
C LYS A 114 21.48 12.81 2.53
N ARG A 115 21.40 12.20 1.36
CA ARG A 115 20.27 11.35 0.96
C ARG A 115 20.41 9.97 1.61
N HIS A 116 19.26 9.28 1.79
CA HIS A 116 19.28 7.88 2.19
C HIS A 116 20.05 7.04 1.16
N PRO A 117 20.94 6.13 1.57
CA PRO A 117 21.61 5.23 0.64
C PRO A 117 20.62 4.35 -0.12
N MET A 118 21.00 3.97 -1.34
CA MET A 118 20.23 3.00 -2.13
C MET A 118 20.34 1.61 -1.46
N VAL A 119 19.26 0.85 -1.50
CA VAL A 119 19.17 -0.49 -0.87
C VAL A 119 19.10 -1.59 -1.94
#